data_cef93499dbe79fda083cc92bfd291950
#
_entry.id   cef93499dbe79fda083cc92bfd291950
#
_cell.length_a   1.000
_cell.length_b   1.000
_cell.length_c   1.000
_cell.angle_alpha   90.00
_cell.angle_beta   90.00
_cell.angle_gamma   90.00
#
_symmetry.space_group_name_H-M   'P 1'
#
loop_
_entity.id
_entity.type
_entity.pdbx_description
1 polymer ?
#
loop_
_entity_poly.entity_id
_entity_poly.type
_entity_poly.pdbx_seq_one_letter_code
_entity_poly.pdbx_strand_id
1 'polypeptide(L)'
;DGTVLSACRVPGHNPNADGFGPLEQSLRQGLKALLAQTDGQPPDALHLGAAGGSGENGAKLKTLLQALLPGCRVSVSTDALIALSSGLGRRDGGVLIAGTGTVGFLRQGAILCRFGGWGWMVDEGGSGWHIGRDGFRAAMAGEDSGLPETGLTRLYEEHFGMPMARALTALYRER
;
A
#
# COMPACT_ATOMS: atom_id res chain seq x y z
N ASP A 1 19.16 21.16 -4.10
CA ASP A 1 20.18 20.21 -4.52
C ASP A 1 19.75 18.73 -4.30
N GLY A 2 18.72 18.49 -3.49
CA GLY A 2 18.20 17.15 -3.20
C GLY A 2 18.96 16.39 -2.10
N THR A 3 19.75 17.08 -1.30
CA THR A 3 20.44 16.48 -0.15
C THR A 3 19.43 16.06 0.91
N VAL A 4 19.52 14.79 1.36
CA VAL A 4 18.72 14.28 2.48
C VAL A 4 19.37 14.72 3.78
N LEU A 5 18.71 15.63 4.52
CA LEU A 5 19.21 16.14 5.79
C LEU A 5 18.86 15.21 6.96
N SER A 6 17.69 14.56 6.90
CA SER A 6 17.19 13.74 7.99
C SER A 6 16.21 12.70 7.45
N ALA A 7 16.14 11.53 8.08
CA ALA A 7 15.17 10.49 7.75
C ALA A 7 14.76 9.70 9.01
N CYS A 8 13.52 9.23 9.04
CA CYS A 8 13.04 8.30 10.04
C CYS A 8 12.08 7.28 9.44
N ARG A 9 11.84 6.19 10.16
CA ARG A 9 10.80 5.20 9.84
C ARG A 9 9.81 5.11 11.00
N VAL A 10 8.54 5.03 10.66
CA VAL A 10 7.44 4.81 11.59
C VAL A 10 6.54 3.71 11.06
N PRO A 11 5.69 3.06 11.90
CA PRO A 11 4.72 2.07 11.44
C PRO A 11 3.82 2.66 10.35
N GLY A 12 3.58 1.89 9.28
CA GLY A 12 2.66 2.25 8.21
C GLY A 12 1.24 1.84 8.58
N HIS A 13 0.26 2.69 8.24
CA HIS A 13 -1.16 2.43 8.45
C HIS A 13 -1.98 2.89 7.27
N ASN A 14 -3.04 2.14 6.96
CA ASN A 14 -4.02 2.51 5.96
C ASN A 14 -5.31 2.98 6.66
N PRO A 15 -5.70 4.26 6.56
CA PRO A 15 -6.88 4.78 7.26
C PRO A 15 -8.20 4.10 6.85
N ASN A 16 -8.24 3.47 5.67
CA ASN A 16 -9.41 2.73 5.23
C ASN A 16 -9.52 1.33 5.86
N ALA A 17 -8.40 0.76 6.32
CA ALA A 17 -8.34 -0.57 6.95
C ALA A 17 -8.21 -0.46 8.49
N ASP A 18 -7.29 0.39 8.96
CA ASP A 18 -6.88 0.46 10.36
C ASP A 18 -7.59 1.59 11.13
N GLY A 19 -8.32 2.44 10.42
CA GLY A 19 -8.85 3.68 10.97
C GLY A 19 -7.82 4.82 11.00
N PHE A 20 -8.27 6.02 11.37
CA PHE A 20 -7.45 7.22 11.31
C PHE A 20 -6.45 7.34 12.47
N GLY A 21 -6.82 6.87 13.66
CA GLY A 21 -6.03 7.04 14.89
C GLY A 21 -4.60 6.49 14.82
N PRO A 22 -4.38 5.23 14.39
CA PRO A 22 -3.03 4.67 14.26
C PRO A 22 -2.14 5.45 13.30
N LEU A 23 -2.70 5.91 12.16
CA LEU A 23 -1.97 6.74 11.20
C LEU A 23 -1.59 8.11 11.81
N GLU A 24 -2.52 8.76 12.51
CA GLU A 24 -2.25 10.01 13.21
C GLU A 24 -1.10 9.87 14.22
N GLN A 25 -1.12 8.81 15.01
CA GLN A 25 -0.06 8.54 15.99
C GLN A 25 1.30 8.36 15.32
N SER A 26 1.38 7.59 14.24
CA SER A 26 2.61 7.41 13.47
C SER A 26 3.12 8.70 12.87
N LEU A 27 2.23 9.54 12.32
CA LEU A 27 2.61 10.85 11.78
C LEU A 27 3.17 11.78 12.86
N ARG A 28 2.53 11.84 14.02
CA ARG A 28 3.03 12.62 15.18
C ARG A 28 4.41 12.15 15.62
N GLN A 29 4.61 10.83 15.73
CA GLN A 29 5.89 10.23 16.08
C GLN A 29 6.98 10.56 15.04
N GLY A 30 6.68 10.39 13.77
CA GLY A 30 7.61 10.68 12.67
C GLY A 30 8.02 12.15 12.61
N LEU A 31 7.04 13.06 12.71
CA LEU A 31 7.31 14.49 12.74
C LEU A 31 8.17 14.90 13.94
N LYS A 32 7.86 14.39 15.12
CA LYS A 32 8.68 14.63 16.33
C LYS A 32 10.13 14.17 16.13
N ALA A 33 10.33 12.99 15.56
CA ALA A 33 11.67 12.46 15.30
C ALA A 33 12.44 13.29 14.26
N LEU A 34 11.77 13.76 13.21
CA LEU A 34 12.39 14.60 12.19
C LEU A 34 12.74 16.00 12.73
N LEU A 35 11.82 16.64 13.44
CA LEU A 35 12.04 17.96 14.03
C LEU A 35 13.16 17.97 15.08
N ALA A 36 13.32 16.88 15.84
CA ALA A 36 14.44 16.74 16.77
C ALA A 36 15.81 16.71 16.07
N GLN A 37 15.86 16.35 14.79
CA GLN A 37 17.10 16.34 13.98
C GLN A 37 17.37 17.68 13.27
N THR A 38 16.46 18.64 13.35
CA THR A 38 16.53 19.94 12.72
C THR A 38 16.38 21.10 13.73
N ASP A 39 16.82 20.89 14.96
CA ASP A 39 16.72 21.85 16.09
C ASP A 39 15.29 22.41 16.28
N GLY A 40 14.28 21.58 15.99
CA GLY A 40 12.86 21.97 16.10
C GLY A 40 12.36 22.88 14.99
N GLN A 41 13.17 23.20 14.00
CA GLN A 41 12.74 24.07 12.88
C GLN A 41 11.76 23.33 11.95
N PRO A 42 10.56 23.87 11.74
CA PRO A 42 9.60 23.29 10.81
C PRO A 42 10.09 23.47 9.36
N PRO A 43 9.75 22.54 8.46
CA PRO A 43 10.07 22.70 7.05
C PRO A 43 9.18 23.77 6.39
N ASP A 44 9.68 24.42 5.33
CA ASP A 44 8.90 25.35 4.52
C ASP A 44 7.72 24.69 3.82
N ALA A 45 7.86 23.41 3.48
CA ALA A 45 6.84 22.60 2.81
C ALA A 45 6.90 21.14 3.22
N LEU A 46 5.72 20.53 3.37
CA LEU A 46 5.53 19.11 3.60
C LEU A 46 4.59 18.55 2.53
N HIS A 47 5.00 17.43 1.94
CA HIS A 47 4.12 16.63 1.09
C HIS A 47 3.93 15.24 1.71
N LEU A 48 2.68 14.86 2.02
CA LEU A 48 2.32 13.53 2.48
C LEU A 48 1.68 12.74 1.34
N GLY A 49 2.22 11.55 1.05
CA GLY A 49 1.54 10.54 0.25
C GLY A 49 1.14 9.38 1.15
N ALA A 50 -0.14 9.06 1.14
CA ALA A 50 -0.67 8.00 1.96
C ALA A 50 -1.69 7.14 1.19
N ALA A 51 -1.72 5.84 1.45
CA ALA A 51 -2.82 4.99 1.03
C ALA A 51 -4.13 5.62 1.56
N GLY A 52 -5.13 5.78 0.68
CA GLY A 52 -6.35 6.48 1.06
C GLY A 52 -6.21 8.00 1.32
N GLY A 53 -5.08 8.62 0.93
CA GLY A 53 -4.81 10.07 1.11
C GLY A 53 -5.59 10.98 0.16
N SER A 54 -6.77 10.56 -0.33
CA SER A 54 -7.68 11.34 -1.16
C SER A 54 -9.02 11.56 -0.44
N GLY A 55 -9.87 12.40 -1.01
CA GLY A 55 -11.21 12.69 -0.48
C GLY A 55 -11.18 13.17 0.98
N GLU A 56 -12.10 12.67 1.78
CA GLU A 56 -12.28 13.09 3.18
C GLU A 56 -11.04 12.80 4.05
N ASN A 57 -10.42 11.63 3.89
CA ASN A 57 -9.21 11.28 4.63
C ASN A 57 -8.04 12.20 4.28
N GLY A 58 -7.88 12.54 2.99
CA GLY A 58 -6.88 13.52 2.56
C GLY A 58 -7.08 14.90 3.18
N ALA A 59 -8.32 15.35 3.27
CA ALA A 59 -8.67 16.62 3.93
C ALA A 59 -8.36 16.58 5.44
N LYS A 60 -8.73 15.52 6.14
CA LYS A 60 -8.41 15.31 7.56
C LYS A 60 -6.89 15.31 7.82
N LEU A 61 -6.13 14.59 6.99
CA LEU A 61 -4.67 14.54 7.08
C LEU A 61 -4.04 15.92 6.87
N LYS A 62 -4.52 16.67 5.89
CA LYS A 62 -4.04 18.03 5.64
C LYS A 62 -4.29 18.93 6.84
N THR A 63 -5.49 18.93 7.40
CA THR A 63 -5.85 19.72 8.59
C THR A 63 -4.99 19.36 9.79
N LEU A 64 -4.80 18.05 10.05
CA LEU A 64 -3.93 17.56 11.12
C LEU A 64 -2.50 18.09 10.96
N LEU A 65 -1.91 17.92 9.77
CA LEU A 65 -0.53 18.33 9.52
C LEU A 65 -0.35 19.86 9.58
N GLN A 66 -1.32 20.63 9.13
CA GLN A 66 -1.31 22.10 9.26
C GLN A 66 -1.35 22.53 10.74
N ALA A 67 -2.11 21.83 11.57
CA ALA A 67 -2.14 22.09 13.02
C ALA A 67 -0.83 21.70 13.71
N LEU A 68 -0.16 20.64 13.24
CA LEU A 68 1.13 20.19 13.80
C LEU A 68 2.32 21.03 13.36
N LEU A 69 2.24 21.66 12.19
CA LEU A 69 3.30 22.45 11.57
C LEU A 69 2.79 23.82 11.12
N PRO A 70 2.50 24.75 12.06
CA PRO A 70 2.07 26.10 11.72
C PRO A 70 3.10 26.80 10.81
N GLY A 71 2.62 27.44 9.76
CA GLY A 71 3.47 28.13 8.77
C GLY A 71 4.03 27.25 7.66
N CYS A 72 4.00 25.92 7.79
CA CYS A 72 4.42 25.00 6.75
C CYS A 72 3.37 24.89 5.64
N ARG A 73 3.80 24.86 4.39
CA ARG A 73 2.93 24.59 3.23
C ARG A 73 2.65 23.09 3.13
N VAL A 74 1.48 22.66 3.56
CA VAL A 74 1.11 21.23 3.58
C VAL A 74 0.31 20.84 2.34
N SER A 75 0.72 19.76 1.69
CA SER A 75 -0.02 19.07 0.63
C SER A 75 -0.14 17.57 0.94
N VAL A 76 -1.25 16.98 0.53
CA VAL A 76 -1.54 15.56 0.72
C VAL A 76 -1.97 14.95 -0.60
N SER A 77 -1.49 13.75 -0.89
CA SER A 77 -1.88 12.96 -2.07
C SER A 77 -1.92 11.47 -1.74
N THR A 78 -2.27 10.67 -2.73
CA THR A 78 -2.12 9.20 -2.61
C THR A 78 -0.65 8.81 -2.67
N ASP A 79 -0.31 7.68 -2.08
CA ASP A 79 1.00 7.02 -2.15
C ASP A 79 1.42 6.75 -3.60
N ALA A 80 0.47 6.39 -4.46
CA ALA A 80 0.68 6.17 -5.87
C ALA A 80 1.20 7.41 -6.62
N LEU A 81 0.76 8.60 -6.26
CA LEU A 81 1.26 9.83 -6.86
C LEU A 81 2.72 10.11 -6.47
N ILE A 82 3.11 9.74 -5.26
CA ILE A 82 4.52 9.78 -4.84
C ILE A 82 5.34 8.76 -5.62
N ALA A 83 4.86 7.51 -5.75
CA ALA A 83 5.53 6.49 -6.54
C ALA A 83 5.72 6.92 -8.00
N LEU A 84 4.69 7.49 -8.62
CA LEU A 84 4.76 8.05 -9.96
C LEU A 84 5.80 9.18 -10.05
N SER A 85 5.78 10.09 -9.09
CA SER A 85 6.69 11.25 -9.07
C SER A 85 8.13 10.86 -8.75
N SER A 86 8.37 9.85 -7.93
CA SER A 86 9.72 9.36 -7.62
C SER A 86 10.38 8.70 -8.83
N GLY A 87 9.61 7.96 -9.65
CA GLY A 87 10.13 7.30 -10.84
C GLY A 87 10.26 8.23 -12.05
N LEU A 88 9.34 9.15 -12.23
CA LEU A 88 9.23 9.96 -13.45
C LEU A 88 9.51 11.45 -13.24
N GLY A 89 9.61 11.91 -11.98
CA GLY A 89 9.66 13.34 -11.71
C GLY A 89 8.39 14.02 -12.21
N ARG A 90 8.53 15.00 -13.11
CA ARG A 90 7.42 15.72 -13.76
C ARG A 90 7.06 15.19 -15.15
N ARG A 91 7.77 14.17 -15.64
CA ARG A 91 7.55 13.63 -16.99
C ARG A 91 6.25 12.84 -17.07
N ASP A 92 5.69 12.76 -18.26
CA ASP A 92 4.59 11.87 -18.58
C ASP A 92 5.06 10.41 -18.50
N GLY A 93 4.12 9.50 -18.19
CA GLY A 93 4.39 8.08 -18.08
C GLY A 93 3.51 7.40 -17.05
N GLY A 94 3.75 6.12 -16.84
CA GLY A 94 2.96 5.30 -15.94
C GLY A 94 3.78 4.65 -14.83
N VAL A 95 3.10 4.30 -13.77
CA VAL A 95 3.59 3.41 -12.71
C VAL A 95 2.59 2.28 -12.51
N LEU A 96 3.11 1.06 -12.39
CA LEU A 96 2.36 -0.10 -11.97
C LEU A 96 2.86 -0.54 -10.60
N ILE A 97 1.96 -0.59 -9.64
CA ILE A 97 2.22 -1.12 -8.30
C ILE A 97 1.62 -2.51 -8.25
N ALA A 98 2.46 -3.53 -8.13
CA ALA A 98 2.06 -4.93 -8.00
C ALA A 98 2.61 -5.48 -6.67
N GLY A 99 1.74 -5.60 -5.69
CA GLY A 99 2.01 -6.12 -4.36
C GLY A 99 0.90 -7.08 -3.95
N THR A 100 0.35 -6.95 -2.75
CA THR A 100 -0.87 -7.69 -2.32
C THR A 100 -2.04 -7.44 -3.27
N GLY A 101 -2.21 -6.19 -3.74
CA GLY A 101 -3.11 -5.79 -4.83
C GLY A 101 -2.33 -5.27 -6.03
N THR A 102 -3.03 -4.93 -7.12
CA THR A 102 -2.43 -4.33 -8.32
C THR A 102 -3.17 -3.06 -8.68
N VAL A 103 -2.44 -1.97 -8.94
CA VAL A 103 -3.01 -0.71 -9.41
C VAL A 103 -2.02 0.01 -10.34
N GLY A 104 -2.51 0.55 -11.43
CA GLY A 104 -1.75 1.37 -12.35
C GLY A 104 -2.18 2.84 -12.31
N PHE A 105 -1.23 3.73 -12.54
CA PHE A 105 -1.47 5.15 -12.72
C PHE A 105 -0.71 5.65 -13.95
N LEU A 106 -1.37 6.46 -14.75
CA LEU A 106 -0.79 7.13 -15.92
C LEU A 106 -0.93 8.64 -15.74
N ARG A 107 0.15 9.37 -15.97
CA ARG A 107 0.16 10.82 -16.08
C ARG A 107 0.44 11.25 -17.50
N GLN A 108 -0.40 12.14 -18.02
CA GLN A 108 -0.22 12.80 -19.30
C GLN A 108 -0.54 14.29 -19.13
N GLY A 109 0.49 15.12 -19.07
CA GLY A 109 0.35 16.52 -18.70
C GLY A 109 -0.28 16.71 -17.33
N ALA A 110 -1.42 17.38 -17.29
CA ALA A 110 -2.22 17.58 -16.06
C ALA A 110 -3.20 16.41 -15.76
N ILE A 111 -3.34 15.48 -16.67
CA ILE A 111 -4.28 14.36 -16.53
C ILE A 111 -3.59 13.24 -15.74
N LEU A 112 -4.29 12.74 -14.72
CA LEU A 112 -3.91 11.55 -13.97
C LEU A 112 -5.04 10.52 -14.11
N CYS A 113 -4.74 9.37 -14.70
CA CYS A 113 -5.66 8.25 -14.84
C CYS A 113 -5.23 7.12 -13.91
N ARG A 114 -6.21 6.45 -13.31
CA ARG A 114 -6.04 5.23 -12.53
C ARG A 114 -6.59 4.04 -13.30
N PHE A 115 -5.90 2.91 -13.22
CA PHE A 115 -6.28 1.63 -13.80
C PHE A 115 -6.22 0.56 -12.72
N GLY A 116 -7.29 -0.19 -12.52
CA GLY A 116 -7.37 -1.22 -11.51
C GLY A 116 -7.35 -0.70 -10.06
N GLY A 117 -6.96 -1.56 -9.13
CA GLY A 117 -6.91 -1.24 -7.70
C GLY A 117 -8.28 -1.20 -7.03
N TRP A 118 -9.27 -1.91 -7.57
CA TRP A 118 -10.64 -1.96 -7.03
C TRP A 118 -10.79 -2.95 -5.88
N GLY A 119 -9.73 -3.67 -5.56
CA GLY A 119 -9.69 -4.66 -4.51
C GLY A 119 -9.85 -6.08 -5.03
N TRP A 120 -9.43 -7.03 -4.19
CA TRP A 120 -9.29 -8.45 -4.52
C TRP A 120 -10.57 -9.14 -5.01
N MET A 121 -11.75 -8.60 -4.68
CA MET A 121 -13.04 -9.18 -5.08
C MET A 121 -13.39 -8.93 -6.55
N VAL A 122 -12.97 -7.78 -7.11
CA VAL A 122 -13.41 -7.33 -8.43
C VAL A 122 -12.27 -7.01 -9.38
N ASP A 123 -11.06 -6.89 -8.85
CA ASP A 123 -9.88 -6.52 -9.64
C ASP A 123 -9.14 -7.77 -10.10
N GLU A 124 -8.74 -7.78 -11.36
CA GLU A 124 -8.08 -8.93 -11.97
C GLU A 124 -6.61 -8.63 -12.25
N GLY A 125 -5.79 -9.62 -11.94
CA GLY A 125 -4.50 -9.80 -12.56
C GLY A 125 -3.29 -9.26 -11.82
N GLY A 126 -2.28 -10.12 -11.71
CA GLY A 126 -0.91 -9.76 -11.37
C GLY A 126 -0.62 -9.41 -9.92
N SER A 127 -1.60 -9.43 -9.02
CA SER A 127 -1.37 -9.22 -7.60
C SER A 127 -0.88 -10.48 -6.90
N GLY A 128 -0.17 -10.32 -5.78
CA GLY A 128 0.23 -11.44 -4.93
C GLY A 128 -0.97 -12.25 -4.45
N TRP A 129 -2.09 -11.58 -4.17
CA TRP A 129 -3.33 -12.24 -3.78
C TRP A 129 -3.88 -13.13 -4.92
N HIS A 130 -3.93 -12.62 -6.15
CA HIS A 130 -4.37 -13.38 -7.32
C HIS A 130 -3.47 -14.58 -7.60
N ILE A 131 -2.16 -14.37 -7.57
CA ILE A 131 -1.18 -15.44 -7.79
C ILE A 131 -1.35 -16.54 -6.72
N GLY A 132 -1.48 -16.15 -5.45
CA GLY A 132 -1.71 -17.08 -4.34
C GLY A 132 -3.03 -17.84 -4.48
N ARG A 133 -4.12 -17.15 -4.78
CA ARG A 133 -5.43 -17.75 -5.03
C ARG A 133 -5.40 -18.74 -6.19
N ASP A 134 -4.83 -18.35 -7.31
CA ASP A 134 -4.80 -19.20 -8.51
C ASP A 134 -3.85 -20.38 -8.33
N GLY A 135 -2.75 -20.21 -7.62
CA GLY A 135 -1.88 -21.30 -7.18
C GLY A 135 -2.61 -22.29 -6.26
N PHE A 136 -3.38 -21.76 -5.29
CA PHE A 136 -4.20 -22.60 -4.40
C PHE A 136 -5.28 -23.37 -5.18
N ARG A 137 -5.97 -22.70 -6.12
CA ARG A 137 -6.94 -23.37 -7.01
C ARG A 137 -6.31 -24.46 -7.86
N ALA A 138 -5.11 -24.23 -8.40
CA ALA A 138 -4.39 -25.22 -9.19
C ALA A 138 -3.98 -26.43 -8.34
N ALA A 139 -3.55 -26.21 -7.08
CA ALA A 139 -3.25 -27.28 -6.14
C ALA A 139 -4.51 -28.11 -5.79
N MET A 140 -5.65 -27.46 -5.54
CA MET A 140 -6.92 -28.13 -5.25
C MET A 140 -7.49 -28.91 -6.45
N ALA A 141 -7.27 -28.44 -7.68
CA ALA A 141 -7.74 -29.16 -8.87
C ALA A 141 -7.08 -30.54 -9.02
N GLY A 142 -5.89 -30.73 -8.49
CA GLY A 142 -5.23 -32.05 -8.42
C GLY A 142 -5.97 -33.02 -7.50
N GLU A 143 -6.49 -32.53 -6.37
CA GLU A 143 -7.29 -33.30 -5.43
C GLU A 143 -8.61 -33.79 -6.05
N ASP A 144 -9.34 -32.87 -6.73
CA ASP A 144 -10.67 -33.15 -7.31
C ASP A 144 -10.63 -34.14 -8.48
N SER A 145 -9.60 -34.10 -9.29
CA SER A 145 -9.55 -34.82 -10.57
C SER A 145 -8.81 -36.15 -10.52
N GLY A 146 -8.21 -36.49 -9.38
CA GLY A 146 -7.33 -37.69 -9.26
C GLY A 146 -6.07 -37.57 -10.15
N LEU A 147 -5.73 -36.35 -10.56
CA LEU A 147 -4.47 -36.08 -11.26
C LEU A 147 -3.30 -36.23 -10.27
N PRO A 148 -2.09 -36.52 -10.76
CA PRO A 148 -0.93 -36.58 -9.88
C PRO A 148 -0.76 -35.27 -9.11
N GLU A 149 -0.40 -35.39 -7.84
CA GLU A 149 -0.02 -34.21 -7.03
C GLU A 149 0.98 -33.33 -7.77
N THR A 150 0.71 -32.05 -7.78
CA THR A 150 1.62 -31.07 -8.36
C THR A 150 2.65 -30.63 -7.30
N GLY A 151 3.77 -30.06 -7.74
CA GLY A 151 4.71 -29.43 -6.81
C GLY A 151 4.07 -28.34 -5.96
N LEU A 152 2.97 -27.72 -6.44
CA LEU A 152 2.20 -26.71 -5.70
C LEU A 152 1.44 -27.33 -4.53
N THR A 153 0.79 -28.48 -4.71
CA THR A 153 0.08 -29.22 -3.63
C THR A 153 1.02 -29.43 -2.46
N ARG A 154 2.19 -30.02 -2.72
CA ARG A 154 3.20 -30.28 -1.69
C ARG A 154 3.67 -29.00 -1.01
N LEU A 155 3.98 -27.94 -1.76
CA LEU A 155 4.43 -26.64 -1.20
C LEU A 155 3.38 -26.00 -0.28
N TYR A 156 2.12 -26.06 -0.64
CA TYR A 156 1.04 -25.55 0.21
C TYR A 156 0.86 -26.41 1.47
N GLU A 157 0.90 -27.74 1.35
CA GLU A 157 0.80 -28.64 2.50
C GLU A 157 1.96 -28.46 3.48
N GLU A 158 3.18 -28.29 2.97
CA GLU A 158 4.35 -27.96 3.77
C GLU A 158 4.18 -26.60 4.47
N HIS A 159 3.66 -25.58 3.76
CA HIS A 159 3.46 -24.25 4.31
C HIS A 159 2.39 -24.21 5.41
N PHE A 160 1.27 -24.89 5.20
CA PHE A 160 0.16 -24.93 6.18
C PHE A 160 0.36 -26.01 7.25
N GLY A 161 1.30 -26.94 7.07
CA GLY A 161 1.51 -28.07 7.98
C GLY A 161 0.31 -29.04 8.02
N MET A 162 -0.51 -29.06 6.97
CA MET A 162 -1.72 -29.88 6.90
C MET A 162 -2.14 -30.16 5.46
N PRO A 163 -2.94 -31.23 5.20
CA PRO A 163 -3.51 -31.50 3.89
C PRO A 163 -4.34 -30.35 3.32
N MET A 164 -4.34 -30.19 2.00
CA MET A 164 -4.99 -29.09 1.28
C MET A 164 -6.48 -28.91 1.65
N ALA A 165 -7.23 -30.01 1.77
CA ALA A 165 -8.64 -29.96 2.15
C ALA A 165 -8.88 -29.32 3.54
N ARG A 166 -7.94 -29.52 4.48
CA ARG A 166 -7.98 -28.87 5.80
C ARG A 166 -7.52 -27.41 5.73
N ALA A 167 -6.51 -27.12 4.93
CA ALA A 167 -6.04 -25.75 4.70
C ALA A 167 -7.16 -24.87 4.15
N LEU A 168 -7.97 -25.36 3.22
CA LEU A 168 -9.15 -24.67 2.71
C LEU A 168 -10.13 -24.30 3.84
N THR A 169 -10.40 -25.25 4.75
CA THR A 169 -11.30 -25.01 5.88
C THR A 169 -10.75 -23.92 6.82
N ALA A 170 -9.44 -23.90 7.05
CA ALA A 170 -8.78 -22.88 7.88
C ALA A 170 -8.91 -21.49 7.25
N LEU A 171 -8.66 -21.35 5.94
CA LEU A 171 -8.81 -20.09 5.20
C LEU A 171 -10.20 -19.49 5.27
N TYR A 172 -11.27 -20.31 5.35
CA TYR A 172 -12.63 -19.82 5.52
C TYR A 172 -12.98 -19.39 6.96
N ARG A 173 -12.21 -19.82 7.95
CA ARG A 173 -12.45 -19.50 9.36
C ARG A 173 -11.70 -18.26 9.85
N GLU A 174 -10.61 -17.89 9.18
CA GLU A 174 -9.75 -16.74 9.53
C GLU A 174 -10.22 -15.41 8.90
N ARG A 175 -11.47 -15.33 8.47
CA ARG A 175 -12.09 -14.11 7.91
C ARG A 175 -12.67 -13.21 8.98
#